data_a16a593521464819f4f9a0520c8af465
#
_entry.id   a16a593521464819f4f9a0520c8af465
#
_cell.length_a   1.000
_cell.length_b   1.000
_cell.length_c   1.000
_cell.angle_alpha   90.00
_cell.angle_beta   90.00
_cell.angle_gamma   90.00
#
_symmetry.space_group_name_H-M   'P 1'
#
loop_
_entity.id
_entity.type
_entity.pdbx_description
1 polymer ?
#
loop_
_entity_poly.entity_id
_entity_poly.type
_entity_poly.pdbx_seq_one_letter_code
_entity_poly.pdbx_strand_id
1 'polypeptide(L)'
;MELAIDSSTETASIALSSRGAIVVELTWRAGQSHTTELVPNLNRILGQTKLNLKDMNGVIVAKGPGSFNGLRVGMSFAKGLALSLNIPLVGISTLEVEAFPYAATALPICPIQNAGRGEIATALFQTKRGKWRRVVEEHITTIEKAIPEIKGPTIFCGEIPQQVALQLEEKLGRKARIFKGSAALRRGGYLAELGWMRLKAGDFDRSPTLEPLYLRRPAITISRKIKN
;
A
#
# COMPACT_ATOMS: atom_id res chain seq x y z
N MET A 1 -3.60 20.70 3.75
CA MET A 1 -2.48 19.73 3.59
C MET A 1 -3.01 18.33 3.88
N GLU A 2 -2.48 17.30 3.21
CA GLU A 2 -2.80 15.90 3.50
C GLU A 2 -1.55 15.19 4.04
N LEU A 3 -1.77 14.27 4.98
CA LEU A 3 -0.74 13.39 5.52
C LEU A 3 -1.01 11.96 5.06
N ALA A 4 -0.09 11.38 4.29
CA ALA A 4 -0.13 9.98 3.87
C ALA A 4 0.83 9.13 4.69
N ILE A 5 0.39 7.97 5.15
CA ILE A 5 1.14 7.05 6.02
C ILE A 5 1.07 5.64 5.45
N ASP A 6 2.21 5.06 5.16
CA ASP A 6 2.34 3.65 4.77
C ASP A 6 3.34 2.94 5.69
N SER A 7 2.87 1.96 6.40
CA SER A 7 3.65 1.04 7.23
C SER A 7 3.29 -0.43 6.93
N SER A 8 2.75 -0.67 5.73
CA SER A 8 2.15 -1.97 5.38
C SER A 8 3.16 -3.09 5.14
N THR A 9 4.43 -2.79 4.87
CA THR A 9 5.50 -3.78 4.67
C THR A 9 6.78 -3.36 5.42
N GLU A 10 7.90 -4.05 5.20
CA GLU A 10 9.20 -3.65 5.77
C GLU A 10 9.64 -2.25 5.30
N THR A 11 9.15 -1.79 4.16
CA THR A 11 9.35 -0.42 3.69
C THR A 11 8.19 0.44 4.16
N ALA A 12 8.52 1.48 4.92
CA ALA A 12 7.57 2.48 5.38
C ALA A 12 7.74 3.79 4.61
N SER A 13 6.69 4.56 4.51
CA SER A 13 6.75 5.91 3.96
C SER A 13 5.75 6.86 4.60
N ILE A 14 6.12 8.15 4.61
CA ILE A 14 5.27 9.26 4.98
C ILE A 14 5.37 10.31 3.89
N ALA A 15 4.25 10.91 3.51
CA ALA A 15 4.25 12.06 2.60
C ALA A 15 3.32 13.16 3.12
N LEU A 16 3.76 14.41 2.95
CA LEU A 16 2.89 15.58 3.05
C LEU A 16 2.58 16.07 1.65
N SER A 17 1.32 16.34 1.38
CA SER A 17 0.87 16.84 0.09
C SER A 17 -0.06 18.05 0.25
N SER A 18 -0.17 18.82 -0.82
CA SER A 18 -1.15 19.89 -0.94
C SER A 18 -1.97 19.63 -2.19
N ARG A 19 -3.25 19.31 -2.02
CA ARG A 19 -4.14 18.95 -3.12
C ARG A 19 -3.59 17.83 -4.01
N GLY A 20 -2.95 16.83 -3.38
CA GLY A 20 -2.30 15.70 -4.07
C GLY A 20 -0.90 15.99 -4.61
N ALA A 21 -0.46 17.25 -4.67
CA ALA A 21 0.92 17.60 -5.05
C ALA A 21 1.87 17.38 -3.85
N ILE A 22 2.95 16.64 -4.06
CA ILE A 22 3.88 16.30 -2.99
C ILE A 22 4.70 17.50 -2.55
N VAL A 23 4.68 17.79 -1.25
CA VAL A 23 5.51 18.81 -0.60
C VAL A 23 6.80 18.18 -0.06
N VAL A 24 6.69 17.05 0.61
CA VAL A 24 7.82 16.26 1.09
C VAL A 24 7.42 14.79 1.19
N GLU A 25 8.36 13.93 0.95
CA GLU A 25 8.20 12.48 1.07
C GLU A 25 9.43 11.88 1.74
N LEU A 26 9.21 10.96 2.64
CA LEU A 26 10.25 10.16 3.27
C LEU A 26 9.88 8.68 3.15
N THR A 27 10.76 7.90 2.53
CA THR A 27 10.65 6.43 2.43
C THR A 27 11.88 5.80 3.05
N TRP A 28 11.68 4.79 3.91
CA TRP A 28 12.78 4.13 4.60
C TRP A 28 12.49 2.65 4.84
N ARG A 29 13.53 1.87 5.11
CA ARG A 29 13.39 0.48 5.50
C ARG A 29 13.21 0.40 7.02
N ALA A 30 11.99 0.22 7.47
CA ALA A 30 11.63 0.13 8.88
C ALA A 30 11.82 -1.29 9.45
N GLY A 31 11.73 -2.32 8.61
CA GLY A 31 11.74 -3.71 9.08
C GLY A 31 10.60 -3.97 10.09
N GLN A 32 10.95 -4.10 11.37
CA GLN A 32 9.98 -4.27 12.46
C GLN A 32 9.86 -3.02 13.36
N SER A 33 10.55 -1.94 13.03
CA SER A 33 10.68 -0.73 13.88
C SER A 33 9.59 0.33 13.63
N HIS A 34 8.49 -0.02 12.95
CA HIS A 34 7.42 0.94 12.61
C HIS A 34 6.94 1.76 13.80
N THR A 35 6.78 1.13 14.99
CA THR A 35 6.28 1.80 16.19
C THR A 35 7.22 2.88 16.69
N THR A 36 8.52 2.65 16.61
CA THR A 36 9.56 3.56 17.13
C THR A 36 9.98 4.63 16.13
N GLU A 37 9.80 4.38 14.82
CA GLU A 37 10.33 5.25 13.77
C GLU A 37 9.28 6.17 13.15
N LEU A 38 7.98 5.77 13.17
CA LEU A 38 6.93 6.52 12.49
C LEU A 38 6.81 7.96 13.00
N VAL A 39 6.70 8.16 14.31
CA VAL A 39 6.53 9.49 14.93
C VAL A 39 7.78 10.36 14.80
N PRO A 40 9.02 9.89 15.09
CA PRO A 40 10.23 10.65 14.82
C PRO A 40 10.37 11.11 13.36
N ASN A 41 10.10 10.23 12.41
CA ASN A 41 10.16 10.56 10.98
C ASN A 41 9.10 11.60 10.58
N LEU A 42 7.87 11.49 11.11
CA LEU A 42 6.84 12.51 10.91
C LEU A 42 7.28 13.88 11.48
N ASN A 43 7.78 13.92 12.70
CA ASN A 43 8.28 15.15 13.30
C ASN A 43 9.43 15.78 12.48
N ARG A 44 10.30 14.95 11.92
CA ARG A 44 11.39 15.39 11.05
C ARG A 44 10.86 16.13 9.82
N ILE A 45 9.91 15.54 9.08
CA ILE A 45 9.37 16.18 7.87
C ILE A 45 8.52 17.41 8.19
N LEU A 46 7.77 17.41 9.29
CA LEU A 46 7.04 18.59 9.76
C LEU A 46 8.01 19.74 10.09
N GLY A 47 9.10 19.45 10.79
CA GLY A 47 10.13 20.45 11.11
C GLY A 47 10.82 21.01 9.85
N GLN A 48 11.13 20.17 8.87
CA GLN A 48 11.74 20.59 7.59
C GLN A 48 10.81 21.50 6.78
N THR A 49 9.52 21.25 6.83
CA THR A 49 8.52 22.03 6.08
C THR A 49 7.95 23.21 6.85
N LYS A 50 8.28 23.34 8.14
CA LYS A 50 7.68 24.32 9.08
C LYS A 50 6.16 24.17 9.19
N LEU A 51 5.62 22.99 8.92
CA LEU A 51 4.22 22.64 9.06
C LEU A 51 3.94 22.00 10.43
N ASN A 52 2.69 22.09 10.87
CA ASN A 52 2.20 21.47 12.09
C ASN A 52 1.09 20.47 11.76
N LEU A 53 0.79 19.55 12.67
CA LEU A 53 -0.33 18.61 12.52
C LEU A 53 -1.69 19.33 12.35
N LYS A 54 -1.84 20.50 12.92
CA LYS A 54 -3.07 21.33 12.78
C LYS A 54 -3.29 21.86 11.36
N ASP A 55 -2.27 21.86 10.53
CA ASP A 55 -2.36 22.29 9.12
C ASP A 55 -2.91 21.18 8.22
N MET A 56 -3.10 19.97 8.75
CA MET A 56 -3.62 18.84 8.01
C MET A 56 -5.14 18.92 7.88
N ASN A 57 -5.63 18.64 6.68
CA ASN A 57 -7.06 18.64 6.31
C ASN A 57 -7.55 17.22 5.95
N GLY A 58 -6.66 16.23 5.99
CA GLY A 58 -6.99 14.83 5.75
C GLY A 58 -5.83 13.92 6.07
N VAL A 59 -6.15 12.70 6.49
CA VAL A 59 -5.19 11.62 6.71
C VAL A 59 -5.46 10.50 5.72
N ILE A 60 -4.41 9.98 5.12
CA ILE A 60 -4.47 8.90 4.15
C ILE A 60 -3.60 7.77 4.68
N VAL A 61 -4.09 6.54 4.65
CA VAL A 61 -3.34 5.39 5.19
C VAL A 61 -3.38 4.19 4.24
N ALA A 62 -2.26 3.51 4.08
CA ALA A 62 -2.23 2.20 3.43
C ALA A 62 -2.92 1.17 4.32
N LYS A 63 -4.02 0.58 3.82
CA LYS A 63 -4.83 -0.36 4.60
C LYS A 63 -4.49 -1.83 4.40
N GLY A 64 -3.49 -2.14 3.57
CA GLY A 64 -3.10 -3.52 3.24
C GLY A 64 -3.53 -3.94 1.83
N PRO A 65 -3.19 -5.19 1.45
CA PRO A 65 -2.56 -6.22 2.28
C PRO A 65 -1.14 -5.88 2.72
N GLY A 66 -0.61 -6.63 3.71
CA GLY A 66 0.75 -6.42 4.20
C GLY A 66 1.02 -7.06 5.56
N SER A 67 2.07 -6.58 6.23
CA SER A 67 2.47 -7.00 7.57
C SER A 67 1.37 -6.72 8.59
N PHE A 68 0.98 -7.73 9.35
CA PHE A 68 -0.04 -7.61 10.39
C PHE A 68 0.26 -6.52 11.43
N ASN A 69 1.50 -6.48 11.92
CA ASN A 69 1.94 -5.48 12.90
C ASN A 69 2.08 -4.10 12.28
N GLY A 70 2.70 -4.01 11.12
CA GLY A 70 2.89 -2.75 10.42
C GLY A 70 1.56 -2.06 10.09
N LEU A 71 0.60 -2.80 9.52
CA LEU A 71 -0.73 -2.28 9.22
C LEU A 71 -1.45 -1.72 10.45
N ARG A 72 -1.34 -2.40 11.59
CA ARG A 72 -1.94 -1.91 12.84
C ARG A 72 -1.31 -0.64 13.34
N VAL A 73 0.01 -0.51 13.25
CA VAL A 73 0.72 0.71 13.67
C VAL A 73 0.25 1.91 12.85
N GLY A 74 0.33 1.84 11.51
CA GLY A 74 -0.09 2.95 10.66
C GLY A 74 -1.58 3.26 10.78
N MET A 75 -2.42 2.23 10.79
CA MET A 75 -3.87 2.41 10.91
C MET A 75 -4.27 3.04 12.24
N SER A 76 -3.72 2.58 13.37
CA SER A 76 -4.04 3.13 14.69
C SER A 76 -3.57 4.57 14.81
N PHE A 77 -2.39 4.88 14.30
CA PHE A 77 -1.85 6.22 14.28
C PHE A 77 -2.70 7.16 13.42
N ALA A 78 -3.05 6.75 12.20
CA ALA A 78 -3.88 7.52 11.28
C ALA A 78 -5.29 7.79 11.86
N LYS A 79 -5.91 6.77 12.45
CA LYS A 79 -7.21 6.90 13.13
C LYS A 79 -7.16 7.86 14.31
N GLY A 80 -6.12 7.75 15.15
CA GLY A 80 -5.90 8.64 16.29
C GLY A 80 -5.75 10.10 15.85
N LEU A 81 -4.96 10.37 14.82
CA LEU A 81 -4.79 11.71 14.26
C LEU A 81 -6.10 12.25 13.65
N ALA A 82 -6.75 11.48 12.79
CA ALA A 82 -8.00 11.90 12.16
C ALA A 82 -9.08 12.23 13.18
N LEU A 83 -9.19 11.44 14.26
CA LEU A 83 -10.12 11.67 15.34
C LEU A 83 -9.75 12.92 16.16
N SER A 84 -8.47 13.06 16.55
CA SER A 84 -8.03 14.17 17.40
C SER A 84 -8.10 15.54 16.70
N LEU A 85 -7.88 15.55 15.38
CA LEU A 85 -7.94 16.77 14.58
C LEU A 85 -9.32 17.01 13.94
N ASN A 86 -10.26 16.07 14.10
CA ASN A 86 -11.57 16.08 13.47
C ASN A 86 -11.51 16.29 11.95
N ILE A 87 -10.64 15.53 11.27
CA ILE A 87 -10.43 15.60 9.82
C ILE A 87 -10.72 14.24 9.16
N PRO A 88 -11.03 14.21 7.85
CA PRO A 88 -11.34 12.98 7.14
C PRO A 88 -10.16 12.01 7.09
N LEU A 89 -10.49 10.71 7.07
CA LEU A 89 -9.57 9.59 6.92
C LEU A 89 -9.90 8.81 5.65
N VAL A 90 -8.86 8.42 4.91
CA VAL A 90 -8.99 7.58 3.70
C VAL A 90 -8.00 6.43 3.74
N GLY A 91 -8.51 5.21 3.59
CA GLY A 91 -7.71 3.98 3.48
C GLY A 91 -7.56 3.53 2.03
N ILE A 92 -6.33 3.41 1.55
CA ILE A 92 -6.00 2.95 0.19
C ILE A 92 -5.39 1.55 0.25
N SER A 93 -5.73 0.70 -0.72
CA SER A 93 -5.10 -0.61 -0.86
C SER A 93 -3.60 -0.48 -1.12
N THR A 94 -2.77 -1.25 -0.42
CA THR A 94 -1.31 -1.28 -0.63
C THR A 94 -0.98 -1.73 -2.06
N LEU A 95 -1.71 -2.71 -2.59
CA LEU A 95 -1.54 -3.17 -3.98
C LEU A 95 -1.93 -2.09 -5.00
N GLU A 96 -2.91 -1.26 -4.67
CA GLU A 96 -3.28 -0.13 -5.53
C GLU A 96 -2.17 0.93 -5.57
N VAL A 97 -1.55 1.23 -4.43
CA VAL A 97 -0.41 2.15 -4.37
C VAL A 97 0.77 1.64 -5.19
N GLU A 98 1.03 0.34 -5.19
CA GLU A 98 2.08 -0.29 -6.00
C GLU A 98 1.78 -0.25 -7.50
N ALA A 99 0.52 -0.38 -7.89
CA ALA A 99 0.10 -0.40 -9.29
C ALA A 99 0.03 1.00 -9.91
N PHE A 100 -0.33 2.01 -9.13
CA PHE A 100 -0.66 3.34 -9.61
C PHE A 100 0.45 4.08 -10.39
N PRO A 101 1.77 3.92 -10.07
CA PRO A 101 2.87 4.50 -10.87
C PRO A 101 2.80 4.18 -12.37
N TYR A 102 2.18 3.07 -12.73
CA TYR A 102 2.08 2.57 -14.10
C TYR A 102 0.73 2.87 -14.77
N ALA A 103 -0.15 3.61 -14.11
CA ALA A 103 -1.52 3.88 -14.58
C ALA A 103 -1.57 4.52 -15.98
N ALA A 104 -0.55 5.34 -16.33
CA ALA A 104 -0.46 6.00 -17.64
C ALA A 104 -0.19 5.04 -18.81
N THR A 105 0.25 3.80 -18.55
CA THR A 105 0.60 2.85 -19.62
C THR A 105 -0.59 2.23 -20.31
N ALA A 106 -1.79 2.33 -19.72
CA ALA A 106 -3.03 1.66 -20.14
C ALA A 106 -2.96 0.12 -20.21
N LEU A 107 -1.80 -0.49 -19.87
CA LEU A 107 -1.66 -1.94 -19.76
C LEU A 107 -2.35 -2.46 -18.49
N PRO A 108 -2.74 -3.75 -18.45
CA PRO A 108 -3.05 -4.41 -17.19
C PRO A 108 -1.85 -4.39 -16.24
N ILE A 109 -2.09 -4.09 -14.97
CA ILE A 109 -1.05 -3.98 -13.94
C ILE A 109 -1.42 -4.94 -12.82
N CYS A 110 -0.51 -5.87 -12.54
CA CYS A 110 -0.66 -6.93 -11.55
C CYS A 110 0.41 -6.72 -10.46
N PRO A 111 0.10 -5.98 -9.38
CA PRO A 111 0.99 -5.88 -8.24
C PRO A 111 1.08 -7.21 -7.50
N ILE A 112 2.26 -7.54 -7.00
CA ILE A 112 2.53 -8.80 -6.31
C ILE A 112 3.24 -8.52 -4.99
N GLN A 113 2.71 -9.10 -3.91
CA GLN A 113 3.36 -9.16 -2.61
C GLN A 113 3.47 -10.61 -2.13
N ASN A 114 4.50 -10.89 -1.35
CA ASN A 114 4.65 -12.20 -0.72
C ASN A 114 3.59 -12.40 0.37
N ALA A 115 2.74 -13.42 0.24
CA ALA A 115 1.75 -13.78 1.24
C ALA A 115 2.20 -14.95 2.16
N GLY A 116 3.45 -15.41 1.99
CA GLY A 116 4.01 -16.58 2.68
C GLY A 116 3.48 -17.90 2.12
N ARG A 117 4.13 -19.00 2.50
CA ARG A 117 3.72 -20.39 2.12
C ARG A 117 3.70 -20.63 0.59
N GLY A 118 4.53 -19.93 -0.18
CA GLY A 118 4.53 -20.02 -1.64
C GLY A 118 3.38 -19.28 -2.33
N GLU A 119 2.56 -18.54 -1.59
CA GLU A 119 1.44 -17.75 -2.11
C GLU A 119 1.79 -16.28 -2.26
N ILE A 120 1.06 -15.62 -3.12
CA ILE A 120 1.14 -14.19 -3.38
C ILE A 120 -0.19 -13.50 -3.10
N ALA A 121 -0.13 -12.28 -2.60
CA ALA A 121 -1.25 -11.35 -2.60
C ALA A 121 -1.18 -10.53 -3.89
N THR A 122 -2.26 -10.43 -4.61
CA THR A 122 -2.33 -9.75 -5.90
C THR A 122 -3.71 -9.17 -6.17
N ALA A 123 -3.78 -8.35 -7.20
CA ALA A 123 -4.99 -7.76 -7.76
C ALA A 123 -4.72 -7.42 -9.24
N LEU A 124 -5.71 -6.95 -9.96
CA LEU A 124 -5.50 -6.44 -11.31
C LEU A 124 -6.07 -5.03 -11.43
N PHE A 125 -5.23 -4.10 -11.86
CA PHE A 125 -5.61 -2.72 -12.12
C PHE A 125 -5.40 -2.35 -13.59
N GLN A 126 -6.15 -1.39 -14.09
CA GLN A 126 -5.97 -0.88 -15.44
C GLN A 126 -6.62 0.50 -15.61
N THR A 127 -6.00 1.35 -16.39
CA THR A 127 -6.65 2.56 -16.92
C THR A 127 -7.42 2.20 -18.19
N LYS A 128 -8.74 2.32 -18.15
CA LYS A 128 -9.62 2.14 -19.32
C LYS A 128 -10.39 3.42 -19.60
N ARG A 129 -10.31 3.91 -20.84
CA ARG A 129 -10.98 5.17 -21.27
C ARG A 129 -10.66 6.34 -20.33
N GLY A 130 -9.38 6.48 -19.95
CA GLY A 130 -8.89 7.53 -19.05
C GLY A 130 -9.30 7.38 -17.58
N LYS A 131 -9.95 6.28 -17.18
CA LYS A 131 -10.38 6.03 -15.82
C LYS A 131 -9.57 4.89 -15.20
N TRP A 132 -8.90 5.18 -14.09
CA TRP A 132 -8.25 4.18 -13.24
C TRP A 132 -9.28 3.26 -12.60
N ARG A 133 -9.06 1.95 -12.68
CA ARG A 133 -9.99 0.95 -12.17
C ARG A 133 -9.28 -0.27 -11.62
N ARG A 134 -9.81 -0.81 -10.54
CA ARG A 134 -9.55 -2.18 -10.12
C ARG A 134 -10.39 -3.11 -10.99
N VAL A 135 -9.75 -4.08 -11.64
CA VAL A 135 -10.37 -5.04 -12.55
C VAL A 135 -10.61 -6.38 -11.85
N VAL A 136 -9.66 -6.78 -10.97
CA VAL A 136 -9.78 -7.95 -10.10
C VAL A 136 -9.47 -7.52 -8.68
N GLU A 137 -10.32 -7.92 -7.74
CA GLU A 137 -10.17 -7.61 -6.31
C GLU A 137 -8.91 -8.25 -5.72
N GLU A 138 -8.45 -7.70 -4.61
CA GLU A 138 -7.32 -8.22 -3.86
C GLU A 138 -7.61 -9.64 -3.36
N HIS A 139 -6.72 -10.57 -3.65
CA HIS A 139 -6.85 -11.96 -3.23
C HIS A 139 -5.49 -12.64 -3.05
N ILE A 140 -5.51 -13.77 -2.38
CA ILE A 140 -4.36 -14.66 -2.26
C ILE A 140 -4.47 -15.78 -3.30
N THR A 141 -3.38 -16.03 -4.01
CA THR A 141 -3.29 -17.12 -5.02
C THR A 141 -1.85 -17.63 -5.08
N THR A 142 -1.59 -18.60 -5.95
CA THR A 142 -0.23 -18.99 -6.33
C THR A 142 0.09 -18.48 -7.72
N ILE A 143 1.37 -18.34 -8.05
CA ILE A 143 1.76 -17.84 -9.36
C ILE A 143 1.34 -18.80 -10.49
N GLU A 144 1.34 -20.10 -10.23
CA GLU A 144 0.90 -21.14 -11.16
C GLU A 144 -0.57 -21.00 -11.55
N LYS A 145 -1.41 -20.52 -10.62
CA LYS A 145 -2.83 -20.26 -10.87
C LYS A 145 -3.06 -18.93 -11.56
N ALA A 146 -2.22 -17.91 -11.27
CA ALA A 146 -2.35 -16.58 -11.85
C ALA A 146 -1.88 -16.52 -13.31
N ILE A 147 -0.80 -17.22 -13.67
CA ILE A 147 -0.21 -17.18 -15.02
C ILE A 147 -1.22 -17.50 -16.14
N PRO A 148 -2.07 -18.55 -16.06
CA PRO A 148 -3.03 -18.88 -17.14
C PRO A 148 -4.08 -17.78 -17.40
N GLU A 149 -4.29 -16.87 -16.43
CA GLU A 149 -5.23 -15.77 -16.56
C GLU A 149 -4.66 -14.58 -17.35
N ILE A 150 -3.33 -14.54 -17.54
CA ILE A 150 -2.63 -13.46 -18.24
C ILE A 150 -2.74 -13.65 -19.76
N LYS A 151 -3.60 -12.87 -20.39
CA LYS A 151 -3.89 -12.99 -21.83
C LYS A 151 -2.96 -12.17 -22.73
N GLY A 152 -2.38 -11.09 -22.24
CA GLY A 152 -1.58 -10.16 -23.03
C GLY A 152 -0.42 -9.52 -22.25
N PRO A 153 0.25 -8.52 -22.83
CA PRO A 153 1.29 -7.77 -22.12
C PRO A 153 0.76 -7.19 -20.82
N THR A 154 1.40 -7.54 -19.71
CA THR A 154 0.99 -7.16 -18.35
C THR A 154 2.19 -6.66 -17.58
N ILE A 155 2.02 -5.58 -16.82
CA ILE A 155 3.02 -5.06 -15.90
C ILE A 155 2.90 -5.81 -14.58
N PHE A 156 4.04 -6.30 -14.08
CA PHE A 156 4.20 -6.87 -12.75
C PHE A 156 5.09 -5.94 -11.92
N CYS A 157 4.61 -5.55 -10.75
CA CYS A 157 5.27 -4.60 -9.85
C CYS A 157 5.08 -5.02 -8.39
N GLY A 158 5.63 -4.24 -7.46
CA GLY A 158 5.58 -4.51 -6.03
C GLY A 158 6.75 -5.34 -5.51
N GLU A 159 6.58 -5.94 -4.35
CA GLU A 159 7.64 -6.72 -3.67
C GLU A 159 7.67 -8.17 -4.20
N ILE A 160 7.97 -8.34 -5.49
CA ILE A 160 7.93 -9.63 -6.18
C ILE A 160 9.06 -10.53 -5.68
N PRO A 161 8.77 -11.71 -5.08
CA PRO A 161 9.80 -12.67 -4.72
C PRO A 161 10.60 -13.12 -5.95
N GLN A 162 11.92 -13.30 -5.80
CA GLN A 162 12.79 -13.64 -6.91
C GLN A 162 12.33 -14.90 -7.68
N GLN A 163 11.89 -15.93 -6.97
CA GLN A 163 11.40 -17.16 -7.57
C GLN A 163 10.12 -16.93 -8.41
N VAL A 164 9.21 -16.05 -7.94
CA VAL A 164 8.01 -15.65 -8.69
C VAL A 164 8.39 -14.88 -9.95
N ALA A 165 9.36 -13.97 -9.87
CA ALA A 165 9.84 -13.23 -11.04
C ALA A 165 10.41 -14.16 -12.12
N LEU A 166 11.21 -15.17 -11.74
CA LEU A 166 11.76 -16.17 -12.66
C LEU A 166 10.64 -16.98 -13.34
N GLN A 167 9.65 -17.42 -12.62
CA GLN A 167 8.48 -18.13 -13.17
C GLN A 167 7.68 -17.26 -14.16
N LEU A 168 7.49 -15.98 -13.85
CA LEU A 168 6.84 -15.03 -14.77
C LEU A 168 7.64 -14.86 -16.07
N GLU A 169 8.97 -14.70 -15.97
CA GLU A 169 9.86 -14.56 -17.13
C GLU A 169 9.85 -15.83 -17.98
N GLU A 170 9.95 -17.01 -17.37
CA GLU A 170 9.95 -18.30 -18.07
C GLU A 170 8.61 -18.59 -18.77
N LYS A 171 7.49 -18.41 -18.08
CA LYS A 171 6.16 -18.82 -18.57
C LYS A 171 5.48 -17.80 -19.48
N LEU A 172 5.72 -16.51 -19.25
CA LEU A 172 5.07 -15.43 -20.00
C LEU A 172 5.99 -14.75 -21.02
N GLY A 173 7.30 -14.88 -20.88
CA GLY A 173 8.27 -14.27 -21.77
C GLY A 173 8.01 -12.77 -21.96
N ARG A 174 7.89 -12.32 -23.21
CA ARG A 174 7.66 -10.90 -23.56
C ARG A 174 6.32 -10.32 -23.05
N LYS A 175 5.38 -11.14 -22.61
CA LYS A 175 4.13 -10.67 -22.01
C LYS A 175 4.35 -10.16 -20.58
N ALA A 176 5.36 -10.65 -19.86
CA ALA A 176 5.69 -10.17 -18.52
C ALA A 176 6.61 -8.94 -18.61
N ARG A 177 6.11 -7.79 -18.17
CA ARG A 177 6.90 -6.57 -17.98
C ARG A 177 7.14 -6.38 -16.49
N ILE A 178 8.27 -6.89 -16.00
CA ILE A 178 8.57 -6.93 -14.57
C ILE A 178 9.42 -5.72 -14.19
N PHE A 179 8.94 -4.92 -13.23
CA PHE A 179 9.68 -3.81 -12.63
C PHE A 179 10.31 -4.26 -11.31
N LYS A 180 11.61 -4.00 -11.14
CA LYS A 180 12.42 -4.42 -9.99
C LYS A 180 13.24 -3.25 -9.45
N GLY A 181 13.79 -3.40 -8.24
CA GLY A 181 14.66 -2.41 -7.62
C GLY A 181 13.95 -1.09 -7.32
N SER A 182 14.59 0.04 -7.59
CA SER A 182 14.05 1.37 -7.31
C SER A 182 12.75 1.68 -8.08
N ALA A 183 12.56 1.08 -9.25
CA ALA A 183 11.33 1.22 -10.02
C ALA A 183 10.12 0.52 -9.39
N ALA A 184 10.35 -0.45 -8.50
CA ALA A 184 9.30 -1.15 -7.75
C ALA A 184 9.12 -0.60 -6.33
N LEU A 185 9.86 0.45 -5.94
CA LEU A 185 9.76 1.04 -4.60
C LEU A 185 8.42 1.72 -4.44
N ARG A 186 7.63 1.25 -3.46
CA ARG A 186 6.36 1.88 -3.10
C ARG A 186 6.62 3.19 -2.37
N ARG A 187 6.02 4.27 -2.85
CA ARG A 187 6.25 5.63 -2.37
C ARG A 187 4.98 6.22 -1.77
N GLY A 188 5.15 6.95 -0.66
CA GLY A 188 4.06 7.66 0.01
C GLY A 188 3.39 8.72 -0.84
N GLY A 189 4.09 9.25 -1.82
CA GLY A 189 3.55 10.21 -2.79
C GLY A 189 2.37 9.65 -3.59
N TYR A 190 2.46 8.42 -4.08
CA TYR A 190 1.34 7.80 -4.79
C TYR A 190 0.16 7.47 -3.89
N LEU A 191 0.45 7.12 -2.62
CA LEU A 191 -0.60 6.98 -1.60
C LEU A 191 -1.32 8.32 -1.38
N ALA A 192 -0.57 9.42 -1.27
CA ALA A 192 -1.14 10.77 -1.09
C ALA A 192 -2.01 11.18 -2.29
N GLU A 193 -1.56 10.93 -3.51
CA GLU A 193 -2.30 11.25 -4.74
C GLU A 193 -3.61 10.48 -4.83
N LEU A 194 -3.58 9.16 -4.64
CA LEU A 194 -4.79 8.31 -4.61
C LEU A 194 -5.76 8.75 -3.51
N GLY A 195 -5.24 9.02 -2.31
CA GLY A 195 -6.05 9.49 -1.20
C GLY A 195 -6.66 10.86 -1.47
N TRP A 196 -5.92 11.78 -2.08
CA TRP A 196 -6.46 13.08 -2.48
C TRP A 196 -7.59 12.95 -3.49
N MET A 197 -7.51 12.05 -4.46
CA MET A 197 -8.60 11.81 -5.40
C MET A 197 -9.91 11.46 -4.67
N ARG A 198 -9.85 10.63 -3.63
CA ARG A 198 -10.99 10.27 -2.79
C ARG A 198 -11.44 11.43 -1.91
N LEU A 199 -10.51 12.12 -1.24
CA LEU A 199 -10.81 13.31 -0.42
C LEU A 199 -11.55 14.39 -1.23
N LYS A 200 -11.05 14.68 -2.44
CA LYS A 200 -11.65 15.65 -3.36
C LYS A 200 -13.07 15.25 -3.80
N ALA A 201 -13.33 13.94 -3.92
CA ALA A 201 -14.64 13.41 -4.26
C ALA A 201 -15.61 13.34 -3.07
N GLY A 202 -15.16 13.68 -1.84
CA GLY A 202 -15.96 13.54 -0.63
C GLY A 202 -16.12 12.07 -0.18
N ASP A 203 -15.30 11.16 -0.70
CA ASP A 203 -15.32 9.73 -0.38
C ASP A 203 -14.37 9.45 0.78
N PHE A 204 -14.89 9.44 1.99
CA PHE A 204 -14.15 9.22 3.22
C PHE A 204 -14.52 7.90 3.88
N ASP A 205 -13.53 7.30 4.53
CA ASP A 205 -13.77 6.17 5.41
C ASP A 205 -14.18 6.65 6.82
N ARG A 206 -15.02 5.89 7.48
CA ARG A 206 -15.36 6.16 8.87
C ARG A 206 -14.24 5.66 9.77
N SER A 207 -13.58 6.55 10.53
CA SER A 207 -12.45 6.19 11.40
C SER A 207 -12.73 4.99 12.33
N PRO A 208 -13.90 4.84 12.97
CA PRO A 208 -14.16 3.69 13.84
C PRO A 208 -14.19 2.36 13.10
N THR A 209 -14.70 2.33 11.85
CA THR A 209 -14.97 1.10 11.09
C THR A 209 -13.93 0.77 10.04
N LEU A 210 -12.99 1.69 9.74
CA LEU A 210 -11.90 1.38 8.84
C LEU A 210 -10.98 0.33 9.47
N GLU A 211 -10.82 -0.81 8.81
CA GLU A 211 -9.99 -1.91 9.26
C GLU A 211 -8.90 -2.24 8.24
N PRO A 212 -7.78 -2.82 8.70
CA PRO A 212 -6.78 -3.35 7.78
C PRO A 212 -7.36 -4.44 6.88
N LEU A 213 -6.97 -4.43 5.62
CA LEU A 213 -7.35 -5.46 4.65
C LEU A 213 -6.53 -6.73 4.88
N TYR A 214 -7.10 -7.64 5.67
CA TYR A 214 -6.51 -8.95 5.91
C TYR A 214 -7.05 -9.96 4.89
N LEU A 215 -6.26 -10.30 3.87
CA LEU A 215 -6.62 -11.34 2.90
C LEU A 215 -6.56 -12.75 3.49
N ARG A 216 -5.88 -12.90 4.62
CA ARG A 216 -5.85 -14.13 5.43
C ARG A 216 -6.15 -13.78 6.88
N ARG A 217 -7.02 -14.56 7.52
CA ARG A 217 -7.24 -14.42 8.97
C ARG A 217 -5.95 -14.76 9.71
N PRO A 218 -5.58 -14.00 10.75
CA PRO A 218 -4.44 -14.34 11.59
C PRO A 218 -4.59 -15.76 12.14
N ALA A 219 -3.53 -16.57 12.10
CA ALA A 219 -3.52 -17.83 12.81
C ALA A 219 -3.58 -17.55 14.30
N ILE A 220 -4.70 -17.90 14.95
CA ILE A 220 -4.82 -17.81 16.41
C ILE A 220 -3.96 -18.94 16.97
N THR A 221 -2.77 -18.60 17.47
CA THR A 221 -1.95 -19.56 18.24
C THR A 221 -2.60 -19.75 19.59
N ILE A 222 -3.38 -20.81 19.74
CA ILE A 222 -3.88 -21.22 21.06
C ILE A 222 -2.66 -21.65 21.87
N SER A 223 -2.28 -20.85 22.87
CA SER A 223 -1.24 -21.22 23.83
C SER A 223 -1.63 -22.56 24.46
N ARG A 224 -0.84 -23.62 24.21
CA ARG A 224 -0.98 -24.86 24.96
C ARG A 224 -0.70 -24.53 26.42
N LYS A 225 -1.73 -24.56 27.28
CA LYS A 225 -1.54 -24.57 28.73
C LYS A 225 -0.60 -25.71 29.06
N ILE A 226 0.57 -25.36 29.54
CA ILE A 226 1.48 -26.33 30.18
C ILE A 226 0.69 -26.88 31.37
N LYS A 227 0.28 -28.12 31.31
CA LYS A 227 -0.23 -28.84 32.48
C LYS A 227 1.00 -29.11 33.37
N ASN A 228 1.07 -28.43 34.50
CA ASN A 228 1.88 -28.85 35.64
C ASN A 228 1.22 -30.05 36.29
#